data_7c032bad12a044940748ff5a43676524
#
_entry.id   7c032bad12a044940748ff5a43676524
#
_cell.length_a   1.000
_cell.length_b   1.000
_cell.length_c   1.000
_cell.angle_alpha   90.00
_cell.angle_beta   90.00
_cell.angle_gamma   90.00
#
_symmetry.space_group_name_H-M   'P 1'
#
loop_
_entity.id
_entity.type
_entity.pdbx_description
1 polymer ?
#
loop_
_entity_poly.entity_id
_entity_poly.type
_entity_poly.pdbx_seq_one_letter_code
_entity_poly.pdbx_strand_id
1 'polypeptide(L)'
;AEYCGTTCPPELADRQFDLKQPDREALHAFFRQLPRPDAADAVTAYLSAQGIRPGDFLVDIGSGGTTQLLLERLLQFPLHGLQLSADDRLRTRFAPDQTEVFLFDGKPAPRLYWAGQPMLERLLSQDVGATLGYCAEKGGIVRVRTARQPADPRIAQIQSGVRRFAAAWRDSVLNGQP
;
A
#
# COMPACT_ATOMS: atom_id res chain seq x y z
N ALA A 1 -22.76 8.65 2.28
CA ALA A 1 -21.66 8.81 1.33
C ALA A 1 -21.83 7.78 0.22
N GLU A 2 -22.00 8.23 -1.02
CA GLU A 2 -22.00 7.33 -2.18
C GLU A 2 -20.57 6.89 -2.45
N TYR A 3 -20.36 5.59 -2.48
CA TYR A 3 -19.07 4.98 -2.76
C TYR A 3 -19.22 4.03 -3.94
N CYS A 4 -18.54 4.29 -5.02
CA CYS A 4 -18.62 3.49 -6.26
C CYS A 4 -20.06 3.25 -6.76
N GLY A 5 -20.94 4.26 -6.68
CA GLY A 5 -22.35 4.12 -7.09
C GLY A 5 -23.19 3.23 -6.16
N THR A 6 -22.67 2.84 -5.01
CA THR A 6 -23.39 2.04 -4.01
C THR A 6 -23.61 2.87 -2.76
N THR A 7 -24.86 3.07 -2.38
CA THR A 7 -25.21 3.75 -1.13
C THR A 7 -24.88 2.81 0.04
N CYS A 8 -24.14 3.33 1.03
CA CYS A 8 -23.94 2.59 2.27
C CYS A 8 -25.32 2.31 2.91
N PRO A 9 -25.65 1.06 3.25
CA PRO A 9 -26.90 0.75 3.93
C PRO A 9 -27.03 1.62 5.18
N PRO A 10 -28.21 2.23 5.45
CA PRO A 10 -28.39 3.12 6.59
C PRO A 10 -28.01 2.49 7.93
N GLU A 11 -28.24 1.17 8.06
CA GLU A 11 -27.89 0.39 9.24
C GLU A 11 -26.37 0.25 9.47
N LEU A 12 -25.54 0.58 8.48
CA LEU A 12 -24.07 0.53 8.54
C LEU A 12 -23.44 1.92 8.54
N ALA A 13 -24.18 2.97 8.15
CA ALA A 13 -23.64 4.29 7.88
C ALA A 13 -23.04 4.97 9.13
N ASP A 14 -23.67 4.79 10.29
CA ASP A 14 -23.29 5.42 11.56
C ASP A 14 -22.84 4.39 12.63
N ARG A 15 -22.65 3.14 12.22
CA ARG A 15 -22.26 2.07 13.14
C ARG A 15 -20.76 2.09 13.39
N GLN A 16 -20.37 2.15 14.66
CA GLN A 16 -19.00 1.88 15.08
C GLN A 16 -18.79 0.37 15.14
N PHE A 17 -17.91 -0.15 14.27
CA PHE A 17 -17.60 -1.57 14.22
C PHE A 17 -16.48 -1.92 15.19
N ASP A 18 -16.75 -2.89 16.07
CA ASP A 18 -15.70 -3.63 16.77
C ASP A 18 -15.22 -4.74 15.81
N LEU A 19 -13.96 -4.71 15.40
CA LEU A 19 -13.36 -5.72 14.50
C LEU A 19 -13.22 -7.11 15.14
N LYS A 20 -13.91 -7.37 16.24
CA LYS A 20 -14.14 -8.72 16.78
C LYS A 20 -15.11 -9.48 15.89
N GLN A 21 -15.11 -10.82 16.04
CA GLN A 21 -15.61 -11.76 15.04
C GLN A 21 -16.99 -11.49 14.43
N PRO A 22 -18.07 -11.14 15.18
CA PRO A 22 -19.38 -10.94 14.54
C PRO A 22 -19.43 -9.72 13.59
N ASP A 23 -18.80 -8.62 13.99
CA ASP A 23 -18.78 -7.40 13.17
C ASP A 23 -17.88 -7.56 11.93
N ARG A 24 -16.79 -8.32 12.06
CA ARG A 24 -15.91 -8.66 10.95
C ARG A 24 -16.64 -9.50 9.90
N GLU A 25 -17.44 -10.47 10.29
CA GLU A 25 -18.21 -11.31 9.38
C GLU A 25 -19.30 -10.50 8.66
N ALA A 26 -20.01 -9.63 9.38
CA ALA A 26 -21.00 -8.74 8.79
C ALA A 26 -20.37 -7.78 7.76
N LEU A 27 -19.21 -7.20 8.06
CA LEU A 27 -18.44 -6.37 7.13
C LEU A 27 -17.97 -7.16 5.91
N HIS A 28 -17.46 -8.39 6.11
CA HIS A 28 -17.05 -9.24 5.00
C HIS A 28 -18.23 -9.65 4.12
N ALA A 29 -19.40 -9.93 4.70
CA ALA A 29 -20.63 -10.23 3.95
C ALA A 29 -21.06 -9.02 3.12
N PHE A 30 -21.06 -7.83 3.72
CA PHE A 30 -21.35 -6.58 3.02
C PHE A 30 -20.36 -6.32 1.86
N PHE A 31 -19.06 -6.40 2.11
CA PHE A 31 -18.05 -6.17 1.08
C PHE A 31 -18.12 -7.18 -0.07
N ARG A 32 -18.59 -8.42 0.17
CA ARG A 32 -18.79 -9.41 -0.90
C ARG A 32 -19.99 -9.08 -1.79
N GLN A 33 -20.96 -8.34 -1.28
CA GLN A 33 -22.18 -7.97 -2.03
C GLN A 33 -21.99 -6.71 -2.88
N LEU A 34 -20.90 -5.95 -2.62
CA LEU A 34 -20.62 -4.77 -3.45
C LEU A 34 -20.30 -5.19 -4.88
N PRO A 35 -20.99 -4.63 -5.88
CA PRO A 35 -20.65 -4.87 -7.28
C PRO A 35 -19.22 -4.38 -7.54
N ARG A 36 -18.37 -5.29 -8.01
CA ARG A 36 -16.93 -5.03 -8.23
C ARG A 36 -16.43 -5.19 -9.65
N PRO A 37 -17.28 -5.37 -10.69
CA PRO A 37 -16.76 -5.68 -12.02
C PRO A 37 -15.81 -4.59 -12.53
N ASP A 38 -16.09 -3.33 -12.25
CA ASP A 38 -15.34 -2.21 -12.83
C ASP A 38 -14.14 -1.75 -11.99
N ALA A 39 -14.08 -2.11 -10.70
CA ALA A 39 -13.04 -1.62 -9.80
C ALA A 39 -11.67 -2.24 -10.11
N ALA A 40 -11.62 -3.53 -10.40
CA ALA A 40 -10.36 -4.22 -10.77
C ALA A 40 -9.82 -3.68 -12.09
N ASP A 41 -10.70 -3.51 -13.08
CA ASP A 41 -10.34 -2.97 -14.40
C ASP A 41 -9.85 -1.52 -14.30
N ALA A 42 -10.53 -0.70 -13.50
CA ALA A 42 -10.11 0.68 -13.25
C ALA A 42 -8.75 0.76 -12.55
N VAL A 43 -8.49 -0.09 -11.54
CA VAL A 43 -7.18 -0.16 -10.88
C VAL A 43 -6.10 -0.62 -11.85
N THR A 44 -6.36 -1.67 -12.62
CA THR A 44 -5.43 -2.20 -13.62
C THR A 44 -5.11 -1.17 -14.69
N ALA A 45 -6.13 -0.49 -15.23
CA ALA A 45 -5.94 0.57 -16.20
C ALA A 45 -5.15 1.76 -15.62
N TYR A 46 -5.43 2.15 -14.36
CA TYR A 46 -4.66 3.19 -13.69
C TYR A 46 -3.19 2.80 -13.53
N LEU A 47 -2.90 1.60 -13.04
CA LEU A 47 -1.53 1.13 -12.81
C LEU A 47 -0.76 1.00 -14.13
N SER A 48 -1.40 0.50 -15.18
CA SER A 48 -0.82 0.42 -16.52
C SER A 48 -0.49 1.81 -17.08
N ALA A 49 -1.38 2.79 -16.87
CA ALA A 49 -1.14 4.18 -17.26
C ALA A 49 0.00 4.84 -16.45
N GLN A 50 0.31 4.35 -15.24
CA GLN A 50 1.51 4.75 -14.50
C GLN A 50 2.79 4.08 -15.01
N GLY A 51 2.69 3.19 -16.00
CA GLY A 51 3.83 2.56 -16.65
C GLY A 51 4.37 1.32 -15.96
N ILE A 52 3.61 0.72 -15.04
CA ILE A 52 4.01 -0.52 -14.36
C ILE A 52 4.11 -1.67 -15.37
N ARG A 53 5.19 -2.42 -15.33
CA ARG A 53 5.55 -3.47 -16.29
C ARG A 53 5.92 -4.78 -15.58
N PRO A 54 5.87 -5.92 -16.29
CA PRO A 54 6.39 -7.17 -15.78
C PRO A 54 7.84 -7.05 -15.32
N GLY A 55 8.15 -7.54 -14.13
CA GLY A 55 9.48 -7.49 -13.53
C GLY A 55 9.88 -6.18 -12.87
N ASP A 56 8.99 -5.18 -12.82
CA ASP A 56 9.25 -3.96 -12.05
C ASP A 56 9.38 -4.27 -10.56
N PHE A 57 10.16 -3.45 -9.87
CA PHE A 57 10.37 -3.58 -8.43
C PHE A 57 9.27 -2.92 -7.63
N LEU A 58 8.72 -3.69 -6.68
CA LEU A 58 7.79 -3.19 -5.66
C LEU A 58 8.51 -3.07 -4.32
N VAL A 59 8.71 -1.84 -3.86
CA VAL A 59 9.28 -1.58 -2.53
C VAL A 59 8.15 -1.54 -1.50
N ASP A 60 8.19 -2.41 -0.49
CA ASP A 60 7.18 -2.48 0.56
C ASP A 60 7.85 -2.52 1.95
N ILE A 61 7.35 -1.73 2.88
CA ILE A 61 7.76 -1.76 4.30
C ILE A 61 7.05 -2.85 5.10
N GLY A 62 6.09 -3.53 4.48
CA GLY A 62 5.41 -4.68 5.04
C GLY A 62 6.31 -5.91 5.18
N SER A 63 5.76 -7.00 5.70
CA SER A 63 6.50 -8.24 5.93
C SER A 63 5.88 -9.47 5.26
N GLY A 64 4.63 -9.38 4.87
CA GLY A 64 3.86 -10.54 4.39
C GLY A 64 3.63 -10.59 2.88
N GLY A 65 4.10 -9.60 2.11
CA GLY A 65 3.97 -9.53 0.66
C GLY A 65 2.52 -9.43 0.15
N THR A 66 1.60 -8.97 0.99
CA THR A 66 0.17 -8.91 0.61
C THR A 66 -0.07 -7.93 -0.54
N THR A 67 0.61 -6.78 -0.52
CA THR A 67 0.50 -5.76 -1.58
C THR A 67 0.98 -6.34 -2.91
N GLN A 68 2.14 -7.00 -2.93
CA GLN A 68 2.69 -7.64 -4.12
C GLN A 68 1.72 -8.69 -4.68
N LEU A 69 1.24 -9.60 -3.82
CA LEU A 69 0.31 -10.65 -4.23
C LEU A 69 -0.97 -10.09 -4.87
N LEU A 70 -1.53 -9.02 -4.30
CA LEU A 70 -2.74 -8.40 -4.83
C LEU A 70 -2.46 -7.68 -6.16
N LEU A 71 -1.34 -6.98 -6.27
CA LEU A 71 -0.96 -6.30 -7.52
C LEU A 71 -0.68 -7.30 -8.64
N GLU A 72 0.05 -8.37 -8.40
CA GLU A 72 0.31 -9.42 -9.39
C GLU A 72 -0.99 -10.10 -9.86
N ARG A 73 -1.94 -10.32 -8.96
CA ARG A 73 -3.27 -10.85 -9.32
C ARG A 73 -4.09 -9.87 -10.16
N LEU A 74 -3.98 -8.59 -9.91
CA LEU A 74 -4.67 -7.56 -10.70
C LEU A 74 -4.02 -7.36 -12.06
N LEU A 75 -2.70 -7.29 -12.08
CA LEU A 75 -1.93 -6.99 -13.29
C LEU A 75 -1.70 -8.22 -14.18
N GLN A 76 -1.91 -9.45 -13.64
CA GLN A 76 -1.71 -10.73 -14.31
C GLN A 76 -0.26 -10.93 -14.80
N PHE A 77 0.71 -10.33 -14.11
CA PHE A 77 2.13 -10.56 -14.35
C PHE A 77 2.94 -10.43 -13.03
N PRO A 78 4.14 -11.03 -12.96
CA PRO A 78 4.97 -10.97 -11.77
C PRO A 78 5.63 -9.60 -11.59
N LEU A 79 5.82 -9.23 -10.32
CA LEU A 79 6.65 -8.11 -9.87
C LEU A 79 7.82 -8.67 -9.06
N HIS A 80 8.87 -7.88 -8.88
CA HIS A 80 9.96 -8.23 -7.99
C HIS A 80 9.83 -7.45 -6.67
N GLY A 81 9.62 -8.16 -5.56
CA GLY A 81 9.40 -7.55 -4.26
C GLY A 81 10.71 -7.17 -3.56
N LEU A 82 10.83 -5.91 -3.14
CA LEU A 82 11.87 -5.44 -2.21
C LEU A 82 11.19 -5.16 -0.87
N GLN A 83 11.27 -6.12 0.04
CA GLN A 83 10.60 -6.05 1.33
C GLN A 83 11.54 -5.57 2.42
N LEU A 84 11.09 -4.71 3.31
CA LEU A 84 11.91 -4.29 4.43
C LEU A 84 12.15 -5.43 5.43
N SER A 85 11.14 -6.28 5.61
CA SER A 85 11.24 -7.49 6.43
C SER A 85 10.43 -8.63 5.84
N ALA A 86 10.69 -9.88 6.27
CA ALA A 86 9.91 -11.04 5.91
C ALA A 86 9.33 -11.73 7.15
N ASP A 87 8.09 -12.16 7.03
CA ASP A 87 7.50 -13.16 7.91
C ASP A 87 7.23 -14.47 7.11
N ASP A 88 6.75 -15.50 7.79
CA ASP A 88 6.48 -16.80 7.18
C ASP A 88 5.47 -16.71 6.02
N ARG A 89 4.58 -15.73 6.02
CA ARG A 89 3.61 -15.52 4.95
C ARG A 89 4.28 -15.11 3.65
N LEU A 90 5.32 -14.27 3.70
CA LEU A 90 6.08 -13.88 2.52
C LEU A 90 6.70 -15.13 1.86
N ARG A 91 7.36 -15.95 2.66
CA ARG A 91 8.08 -17.14 2.19
C ARG A 91 7.17 -18.27 1.72
N THR A 92 5.92 -18.31 2.16
CA THR A 92 4.92 -19.24 1.64
C THR A 92 4.25 -18.75 0.34
N ARG A 93 4.31 -17.45 0.05
CA ARG A 93 3.66 -16.85 -1.11
C ARG A 93 4.55 -16.68 -2.32
N PHE A 94 5.84 -16.46 -2.07
CA PHE A 94 6.80 -16.10 -3.11
C PHE A 94 8.05 -16.98 -3.03
N ALA A 95 8.57 -17.34 -4.19
CA ALA A 95 9.88 -17.99 -4.29
C ALA A 95 11.01 -16.99 -3.90
N PRO A 96 12.17 -17.50 -3.46
CA PRO A 96 13.28 -16.64 -3.02
C PRO A 96 13.79 -15.67 -4.10
N ASP A 97 13.66 -16.01 -5.36
CA ASP A 97 14.06 -15.19 -6.51
C ASP A 97 13.03 -14.10 -6.89
N GLN A 98 11.83 -14.19 -6.33
CA GLN A 98 10.77 -13.19 -6.56
C GLN A 98 10.77 -12.07 -5.52
N THR A 99 11.48 -12.24 -4.41
CA THR A 99 11.49 -11.26 -3.32
C THR A 99 12.86 -11.16 -2.66
N GLU A 100 13.33 -9.95 -2.49
CA GLU A 100 14.48 -9.63 -1.65
C GLU A 100 14.03 -9.01 -0.34
N VAL A 101 14.76 -9.32 0.74
CA VAL A 101 14.47 -8.81 2.08
C VAL A 101 15.67 -8.03 2.60
N PHE A 102 15.45 -6.79 2.98
CA PHE A 102 16.53 -5.86 3.27
C PHE A 102 17.06 -5.95 4.71
N LEU A 103 16.19 -6.08 5.73
CA LEU A 103 16.62 -6.03 7.13
C LEU A 103 16.46 -7.35 7.88
N PHE A 104 15.30 -8.00 7.79
CA PHE A 104 14.96 -9.13 8.66
C PHE A 104 14.41 -10.28 7.84
N ASP A 105 15.30 -11.10 7.25
CA ASP A 105 14.91 -12.27 6.47
C ASP A 105 14.89 -13.54 7.35
N GLY A 106 13.74 -14.18 7.43
CA GLY A 106 13.56 -15.47 8.10
C GLY A 106 13.80 -15.46 9.62
N LYS A 107 13.89 -14.27 10.24
CA LYS A 107 13.99 -14.10 11.69
C LYS A 107 12.88 -13.18 12.17
N PRO A 108 12.32 -13.42 13.37
CA PRO A 108 11.39 -12.47 13.95
C PRO A 108 12.04 -11.08 14.02
N ALA A 109 11.43 -10.09 13.40
CA ALA A 109 11.90 -8.72 13.52
C ALA A 109 11.87 -8.30 14.99
N PRO A 110 12.85 -7.50 15.47
CA PRO A 110 12.87 -7.03 16.85
C PRO A 110 11.57 -6.31 17.22
N ARG A 111 11.15 -6.42 18.48
CA ARG A 111 9.93 -5.73 18.97
C ARG A 111 9.96 -4.23 18.68
N LEU A 112 11.15 -3.62 18.74
CA LEU A 112 11.33 -2.20 18.43
C LEU A 112 10.97 -1.88 16.96
N TYR A 113 11.26 -2.78 16.02
CA TYR A 113 10.85 -2.61 14.62
C TYR A 113 9.34 -2.54 14.50
N TRP A 114 8.61 -3.49 15.09
CA TRP A 114 7.15 -3.51 15.04
C TRP A 114 6.52 -2.30 15.74
N ALA A 115 7.10 -1.86 16.85
CA ALA A 115 6.67 -0.64 17.51
C ALA A 115 6.93 0.63 16.67
N GLY A 116 7.98 0.63 15.86
CA GLY A 116 8.34 1.74 14.98
C GLY A 116 7.66 1.73 13.61
N GLN A 117 7.09 0.61 13.18
CA GLN A 117 6.49 0.47 11.86
C GLN A 117 5.41 1.54 11.54
N PRO A 118 4.46 1.87 12.44
CA PRO A 118 3.48 2.92 12.18
C PRO A 118 4.13 4.29 11.96
N MET A 119 5.26 4.54 12.61
CA MET A 119 6.03 5.77 12.38
C MET A 119 6.70 5.77 11.00
N LEU A 120 7.27 4.65 10.57
CA LEU A 120 7.82 4.50 9.22
C LEU A 120 6.74 4.70 8.16
N GLU A 121 5.58 4.08 8.32
CA GLU A 121 4.44 4.27 7.43
C GLU A 121 4.04 5.74 7.35
N ARG A 122 3.99 6.43 8.50
CA ARG A 122 3.69 7.86 8.55
C ARG A 122 4.74 8.72 7.85
N LEU A 123 6.02 8.41 8.01
CA LEU A 123 7.12 9.11 7.37
C LEU A 123 7.16 8.90 5.86
N LEU A 124 6.73 7.75 5.37
CA LEU A 124 6.68 7.41 3.95
C LEU A 124 5.35 7.78 3.30
N SER A 125 4.33 8.11 4.08
CA SER A 125 3.02 8.49 3.55
C SER A 125 3.05 9.89 2.93
N GLN A 126 2.20 10.10 1.93
CA GLN A 126 1.94 11.42 1.38
C GLN A 126 0.88 12.16 2.21
N ASP A 127 0.93 13.49 2.17
CA ASP A 127 -0.05 14.39 2.74
C ASP A 127 -1.32 14.51 1.84
N VAL A 128 -1.80 13.39 1.39
CA VAL A 128 -3.00 13.27 0.56
C VAL A 128 -3.94 12.26 1.20
N GLY A 129 -5.23 12.44 1.06
CA GLY A 129 -6.20 11.49 1.60
C GLY A 129 -5.95 10.05 1.13
N ALA A 130 -6.38 9.09 1.94
CA ALA A 130 -6.29 7.69 1.59
C ALA A 130 -7.03 7.42 0.27
N THR A 131 -6.47 6.57 -0.57
CA THR A 131 -7.14 6.14 -1.80
C THR A 131 -8.31 5.25 -1.42
N LEU A 132 -9.48 5.64 -1.85
CA LEU A 132 -10.74 4.96 -1.61
C LEU A 132 -11.12 4.06 -2.78
N GLY A 133 -10.69 4.40 -3.97
CA GLY A 133 -11.01 3.69 -5.20
C GLY A 133 -10.48 4.43 -6.43
N TYR A 134 -10.94 3.98 -7.56
CA TYR A 134 -10.60 4.54 -8.86
C TYR A 134 -11.88 4.67 -9.69
N CYS A 135 -12.01 5.75 -10.46
CA CYS A 135 -13.13 5.95 -11.36
C CYS A 135 -12.68 6.51 -12.72
N ALA A 136 -13.47 6.24 -13.73
CA ALA A 136 -13.23 6.79 -15.06
C ALA A 136 -13.75 8.25 -15.13
N GLU A 137 -12.93 9.14 -15.63
CA GLU A 137 -13.28 10.53 -15.94
C GLU A 137 -12.87 10.89 -17.38
N LYS A 138 -13.28 12.06 -17.87
CA LYS A 138 -13.04 12.49 -19.26
C LYS A 138 -11.55 12.55 -19.67
N GLY A 139 -10.61 12.33 -18.79
CA GLY A 139 -9.17 12.34 -19.07
C GLY A 139 -8.45 11.03 -18.74
N GLY A 140 -9.20 9.98 -18.36
CA GLY A 140 -8.63 8.70 -17.96
C GLY A 140 -9.16 8.20 -16.62
N ILE A 141 -8.36 7.38 -15.95
CA ILE A 141 -8.72 6.84 -14.63
C ILE A 141 -8.11 7.74 -13.54
N VAL A 142 -8.94 8.21 -12.63
CA VAL A 142 -8.53 9.03 -11.49
C VAL A 142 -8.69 8.29 -10.17
N ARG A 143 -7.85 8.64 -9.20
CA ARG A 143 -7.95 8.12 -7.84
C ARG A 143 -8.99 8.91 -7.04
N VAL A 144 -9.97 8.21 -6.51
CA VAL A 144 -10.89 8.76 -5.50
C VAL A 144 -10.20 8.71 -4.14
N ARG A 145 -10.18 9.80 -3.42
CA ARG A 145 -9.47 9.92 -2.14
C ARG A 145 -10.38 10.45 -1.04
N THR A 146 -10.06 10.12 0.22
CA THR A 146 -10.64 10.82 1.37
C THR A 146 -10.21 12.29 1.37
N ALA A 147 -10.89 13.11 2.15
CA ALA A 147 -10.44 14.46 2.40
C ALA A 147 -8.97 14.48 2.87
N ARG A 148 -8.23 15.48 2.43
CA ARG A 148 -6.85 15.69 2.85
C ARG A 148 -6.81 15.89 4.36
N GLN A 149 -5.99 15.11 5.05
CA GLN A 149 -5.71 15.36 6.46
C GLN A 149 -4.71 16.53 6.58
N PRO A 150 -4.85 17.39 7.59
CA PRO A 150 -3.87 18.43 7.84
C PRO A 150 -2.46 17.84 7.96
N ALA A 151 -1.49 18.41 7.25
CA ALA A 151 -0.11 18.02 7.36
C ALA A 151 0.40 18.31 8.78
N ASP A 152 1.04 17.32 9.41
CA ASP A 152 1.81 17.60 10.62
C ASP A 152 3.16 18.22 10.19
N PRO A 153 3.45 19.48 10.55
CA PRO A 153 4.67 20.16 10.13
C PRO A 153 5.94 19.43 10.61
N ARG A 154 5.87 18.70 11.71
CA ARG A 154 6.99 17.89 12.20
C ARG A 154 7.31 16.74 11.27
N ILE A 155 6.27 16.07 10.77
CA ILE A 155 6.43 15.01 9.77
C ILE A 155 7.03 15.58 8.48
N ALA A 156 6.53 16.72 8.01
CA ALA A 156 7.06 17.38 6.81
C ALA A 156 8.55 17.74 6.95
N GLN A 157 8.97 18.21 8.12
CA GLN A 157 10.39 18.49 8.41
C GLN A 157 11.25 17.23 8.36
N ILE A 158 10.81 16.14 9.01
CA ILE A 158 11.53 14.86 9.01
C ILE A 158 11.61 14.32 7.58
N GLN A 159 10.51 14.33 6.84
CA GLN A 159 10.49 13.89 5.43
C GLN A 159 11.44 14.73 4.55
N SER A 160 11.55 16.02 4.80
CA SER A 160 12.52 16.88 4.11
C SER A 160 13.96 16.47 4.44
N GLY A 161 14.25 16.16 5.71
CA GLY A 161 15.54 15.64 6.14
C GLY A 161 15.90 14.31 5.47
N VAL A 162 14.96 13.36 5.47
CA VAL A 162 15.13 12.05 4.82
C VAL A 162 15.41 12.20 3.33
N ARG A 163 14.67 13.04 2.62
CA ARG A 163 14.91 13.28 1.19
C ARG A 163 16.29 13.89 0.92
N ARG A 164 16.73 14.86 1.73
CA ARG A 164 18.07 15.45 1.59
C ARG A 164 19.17 14.43 1.85
N PHE A 165 19.02 13.61 2.90
CA PHE A 165 19.95 12.53 3.18
C PHE A 165 20.00 11.52 2.03
N ALA A 166 18.86 11.06 1.54
CA ALA A 166 18.80 10.11 0.42
C ALA A 166 19.45 10.67 -0.86
N ALA A 167 19.24 11.96 -1.15
CA ALA A 167 19.91 12.60 -2.29
C ALA A 167 21.43 12.67 -2.09
N ALA A 168 21.89 13.10 -0.95
CA ALA A 168 23.33 13.16 -0.66
C ALA A 168 23.99 11.77 -0.68
N TRP A 169 23.33 10.76 -0.10
CA TRP A 169 23.77 9.37 -0.15
C TRP A 169 23.88 8.84 -1.57
N ARG A 170 22.84 9.03 -2.37
CA ARG A 170 22.84 8.63 -3.79
C ARG A 170 24.01 9.26 -4.53
N ASP A 171 24.21 10.57 -4.36
CA ASP A 171 25.24 11.31 -5.06
C ASP A 171 26.65 10.85 -4.61
N SER A 172 26.82 10.53 -3.32
CA SER A 172 28.06 9.94 -2.78
C SER A 172 28.35 8.56 -3.41
N VAL A 173 27.34 7.69 -3.45
CA VAL A 173 27.49 6.34 -4.04
C VAL A 173 27.79 6.41 -5.54
N LEU A 174 27.07 7.26 -6.28
CA LEU A 174 27.28 7.41 -7.73
C LEU A 174 28.64 8.02 -8.07
N ASN A 175 29.19 8.87 -7.20
CA ASN A 175 30.50 9.49 -7.41
C ASN A 175 31.66 8.67 -6.81
N GLY A 176 31.39 7.47 -6.28
CA GLY A 176 32.40 6.59 -5.69
C GLY A 176 33.09 7.15 -4.45
N GLN A 177 32.42 8.06 -3.74
CA GLN A 177 32.88 8.57 -2.45
C GLN A 177 32.28 7.71 -1.33
N PRO A 178 33.09 7.16 -0.43
CA PRO A 178 32.63 6.36 0.69
C PRO A 178 31.84 7.16 1.73
#